data_c09fe915f34192b7769e7121b48e61d2
#
_entry.id   c09fe915f34192b7769e7121b48e61d2
#
_cell.length_a   1.000
_cell.length_b   1.000
_cell.length_c   1.000
_cell.angle_alpha   90.00
_cell.angle_beta   90.00
_cell.angle_gamma   90.00
#
_symmetry.space_group_name_H-M   'P 1'
#
loop_
_entity.id
_entity.type
_entity.pdbx_description
1 polymer ?
#
loop_
_entity_poly.entity_id
_entity_poly.type
_entity_poly.pdbx_seq_one_letter_code
_entity_poly.pdbx_strand_id
1 'polypeptide(L)'
;NEGDLNLNWNVDSKNNLLAGVTYLKSDFKSNDVKDKKQSIDYTGYYVQHQYKTDKLNTQLGVRTEDNEQFGTHTVGQGAVRYQILSETSVYANIGSAFKAPSLTELYYFSEGPYGNTYGNPDLKPEESISYEIGVDQRIGQNLNAFLSAYHTEVKNLISYKYSSPNSTYINIDKAEINGGELGLKWEKDDLFLTTEYAYADSKDKKTDLRIAYKPKQTLTLTTGLENSIYGISASLIARSDIYADTANKVKAPGYATVDLNMYWNINPNIKVFSNIENMGDVEYRTADNFGDGWYVNGGRQASVGVTFRY
;
A
#
# COMPACT_ATOMS: atom_id res chain seq x y z
N ASN A 1 -13.41 -7.82 -17.34
CA ASN A 1 -14.82 -7.88 -16.93
C ASN A 1 -14.86 -8.29 -15.46
N GLU A 2 -15.69 -7.59 -14.68
CA GLU A 2 -15.89 -7.87 -13.24
C GLU A 2 -17.38 -7.80 -12.93
N GLY A 3 -17.83 -8.69 -12.06
CA GLY A 3 -19.19 -8.70 -11.53
C GLY A 3 -19.13 -9.05 -10.03
N ASP A 4 -19.87 -8.28 -9.22
CA ASP A 4 -20.02 -8.53 -7.79
C ASP A 4 -21.50 -8.53 -7.41
N LEU A 5 -21.91 -9.54 -6.65
CA LEU A 5 -23.23 -9.62 -6.06
C LEU A 5 -23.05 -9.82 -4.55
N ASN A 6 -23.59 -8.92 -3.75
CA ASN A 6 -23.50 -9.02 -2.31
C ASN A 6 -24.83 -8.75 -1.61
N LEU A 7 -24.98 -9.36 -0.43
CA LEU A 7 -26.06 -9.16 0.50
C LEU A 7 -25.47 -8.62 1.81
N ASN A 8 -25.96 -7.45 2.22
CA ASN A 8 -25.64 -6.85 3.50
C ASN A 8 -26.87 -6.86 4.40
N TRP A 9 -26.84 -7.63 5.47
CA TRP A 9 -27.97 -7.87 6.35
C TRP A 9 -27.65 -7.41 7.77
N ASN A 10 -28.36 -6.37 8.23
CA ASN A 10 -28.39 -5.98 9.63
C ASN A 10 -29.31 -6.94 10.39
N VAL A 11 -28.74 -7.98 11.00
CA VAL A 11 -29.47 -9.00 11.76
C VAL A 11 -30.19 -8.36 12.96
N ASP A 12 -29.48 -7.47 13.66
CA ASP A 12 -30.00 -6.61 14.72
C ASP A 12 -29.15 -5.34 14.83
N SER A 13 -29.35 -4.55 15.89
CA SER A 13 -28.60 -3.28 16.12
C SER A 13 -27.11 -3.45 16.37
N LYS A 14 -26.64 -4.66 16.65
CA LYS A 14 -25.23 -4.98 16.96
C LYS A 14 -24.58 -5.90 15.96
N ASN A 15 -25.36 -6.67 15.23
CA ASN A 15 -24.89 -7.74 14.33
C ASN A 15 -25.18 -7.39 12.88
N ASN A 16 -24.13 -7.37 12.08
CA ASN A 16 -24.20 -7.25 10.63
C ASN A 16 -23.55 -8.44 9.96
N LEU A 17 -24.19 -8.99 8.94
CA LEU A 17 -23.69 -10.08 8.12
C LEU A 17 -23.59 -9.60 6.67
N LEU A 18 -22.40 -9.74 6.07
CA LEU A 18 -22.14 -9.50 4.65
C LEU A 18 -21.77 -10.84 4.00
N ALA A 19 -22.41 -11.17 2.90
CA ALA A 19 -22.04 -12.32 2.08
C ALA A 19 -22.10 -11.95 0.60
N GLY A 20 -21.24 -12.54 -0.21
CA GLY A 20 -21.25 -12.23 -1.63
C GLY A 20 -20.44 -13.17 -2.50
N VAL A 21 -20.57 -12.94 -3.81
CA VAL A 21 -19.88 -13.65 -4.88
C VAL A 21 -19.29 -12.62 -5.82
N THR A 22 -18.01 -12.76 -6.12
CA THR A 22 -17.29 -11.93 -7.11
C THR A 22 -16.83 -12.83 -8.25
N TYR A 23 -17.02 -12.38 -9.49
CA TYR A 23 -16.41 -12.99 -10.66
C TYR A 23 -15.53 -11.96 -11.34
N LEU A 24 -14.30 -12.33 -11.69
CA LEU A 24 -13.39 -11.47 -12.45
C LEU A 24 -12.76 -12.26 -13.60
N LYS A 25 -12.73 -11.63 -14.78
CA LYS A 25 -11.98 -12.10 -15.93
C LYS A 25 -11.06 -11.00 -16.42
N SER A 26 -9.75 -11.27 -16.40
CA SER A 26 -8.70 -10.41 -16.93
C SER A 26 -8.17 -10.98 -18.24
N ASP A 27 -8.15 -10.14 -19.27
CA ASP A 27 -7.50 -10.44 -20.55
C ASP A 27 -6.30 -9.52 -20.71
N PHE A 28 -5.17 -10.07 -21.10
CA PHE A 28 -3.96 -9.34 -21.45
C PHE A 28 -3.59 -9.62 -22.90
N LYS A 29 -3.51 -8.57 -23.70
CA LYS A 29 -3.16 -8.65 -25.13
C LYS A 29 -2.07 -7.62 -25.43
N SER A 30 -0.90 -8.10 -25.82
CA SER A 30 0.24 -7.27 -26.21
C SER A 30 1.13 -8.04 -27.18
N ASN A 31 1.91 -7.31 -27.99
CA ASN A 31 2.98 -7.91 -28.78
C ASN A 31 4.15 -8.42 -27.91
N ASP A 32 4.23 -7.91 -26.68
CA ASP A 32 5.23 -8.27 -25.67
C ASP A 32 4.75 -9.43 -24.78
N VAL A 33 3.81 -10.22 -25.24
CA VAL A 33 3.29 -11.40 -24.54
C VAL A 33 3.39 -12.61 -25.45
N LYS A 34 3.94 -13.70 -24.92
CA LYS A 34 3.93 -14.99 -25.59
C LYS A 34 2.49 -15.35 -25.97
N ASP A 35 2.28 -15.77 -27.22
CA ASP A 35 0.98 -16.10 -27.81
C ASP A 35 0.00 -14.91 -27.97
N LYS A 36 0.46 -13.66 -27.80
CA LYS A 36 -0.26 -12.40 -28.04
C LYS A 36 -1.54 -12.17 -27.24
N LYS A 37 -2.11 -13.18 -26.59
CA LYS A 37 -3.27 -13.04 -25.71
C LYS A 37 -3.21 -14.08 -24.61
N GLN A 38 -3.39 -13.64 -23.38
CA GLN A 38 -3.52 -14.48 -22.19
C GLN A 38 -4.76 -14.02 -21.41
N SER A 39 -5.43 -14.94 -20.77
CA SER A 39 -6.54 -14.62 -19.86
C SER A 39 -6.45 -15.44 -18.59
N ILE A 40 -7.03 -14.90 -17.53
CA ILE A 40 -7.22 -15.60 -16.26
C ILE A 40 -8.56 -15.16 -15.68
N ASP A 41 -9.31 -16.10 -15.13
CA ASP A 41 -10.50 -15.78 -14.40
C ASP A 41 -10.51 -16.41 -13.00
N TYR A 42 -11.35 -15.86 -12.13
CA TYR A 42 -11.62 -16.44 -10.84
C TYR A 42 -13.04 -16.14 -10.37
N THR A 43 -13.54 -17.00 -9.49
CA THR A 43 -14.79 -16.80 -8.75
C THR A 43 -14.49 -16.82 -7.26
N GLY A 44 -14.88 -15.77 -6.56
CA GLY A 44 -14.70 -15.62 -5.12
C GLY A 44 -16.03 -15.68 -4.36
N TYR A 45 -16.07 -16.39 -3.26
CA TYR A 45 -17.20 -16.45 -2.32
C TYR A 45 -16.72 -15.94 -0.97
N TYR A 46 -17.50 -15.06 -0.33
CA TYR A 46 -17.10 -14.52 0.96
C TYR A 46 -18.29 -14.36 1.91
N VAL A 47 -17.97 -14.46 3.19
CA VAL A 47 -18.88 -14.12 4.28
C VAL A 47 -18.10 -13.39 5.36
N GLN A 48 -18.71 -12.33 5.93
CA GLN A 48 -18.16 -11.55 7.01
C GLN A 48 -19.25 -11.27 8.03
N HIS A 49 -18.92 -11.42 9.30
CA HIS A 49 -19.73 -11.00 10.43
C HIS A 49 -19.06 -9.85 11.16
N GLN A 50 -19.83 -8.84 11.48
CA GLN A 50 -19.42 -7.73 12.34
C GLN A 50 -20.35 -7.67 13.56
N TYR A 51 -19.75 -7.61 14.76
CA TYR A 51 -20.44 -7.33 16.01
C TYR A 51 -19.95 -6.03 16.59
N LYS A 52 -20.85 -5.11 16.90
CA LYS A 52 -20.52 -3.76 17.38
C LYS A 52 -21.37 -3.35 18.57
N THR A 53 -20.69 -2.91 19.63
CA THR A 53 -21.27 -2.27 20.82
C THR A 53 -20.51 -0.97 21.10
N ASP A 54 -20.89 -0.25 22.16
CA ASP A 54 -20.17 0.97 22.58
C ASP A 54 -18.70 0.71 22.94
N LYS A 55 -18.38 -0.49 23.44
CA LYS A 55 -17.02 -0.83 23.90
C LYS A 55 -16.30 -1.87 23.06
N LEU A 56 -17.03 -2.72 22.36
CA LEU A 56 -16.45 -3.85 21.63
C LEU A 56 -16.89 -3.80 20.17
N ASN A 57 -15.93 -3.86 19.27
CA ASN A 57 -16.15 -4.07 17.85
C ASN A 57 -15.31 -5.29 17.41
N THR A 58 -15.96 -6.29 16.80
CA THR A 58 -15.28 -7.46 16.23
C THR A 58 -15.69 -7.63 14.78
N GLN A 59 -14.76 -8.13 13.98
CA GLN A 59 -14.99 -8.50 12.58
C GLN A 59 -14.33 -9.84 12.31
N LEU A 60 -15.10 -10.78 11.77
CA LEU A 60 -14.62 -12.08 11.32
C LEU A 60 -15.03 -12.26 9.88
N GLY A 61 -14.11 -12.70 9.02
CA GLY A 61 -14.39 -12.90 7.61
C GLY A 61 -13.63 -14.09 7.06
N VAL A 62 -14.23 -14.74 6.08
CA VAL A 62 -13.60 -15.79 5.28
C VAL A 62 -13.97 -15.57 3.81
N ARG A 63 -13.00 -15.80 2.93
CA ARG A 63 -13.16 -15.76 1.47
C ARG A 63 -12.50 -17.00 0.88
N THR A 64 -13.19 -17.65 -0.01
CA THR A 64 -12.65 -18.71 -0.86
C THR A 64 -12.70 -18.25 -2.30
N GLU A 65 -11.58 -18.36 -3.00
CA GLU A 65 -11.43 -18.01 -4.40
C GLU A 65 -11.04 -19.25 -5.20
N ASP A 66 -11.80 -19.54 -6.24
CA ASP A 66 -11.48 -20.56 -7.24
C ASP A 66 -10.88 -19.87 -8.47
N ASN A 67 -9.60 -20.09 -8.68
CA ASN A 67 -8.80 -19.46 -9.73
C ASN A 67 -8.50 -20.50 -10.81
N GLU A 68 -8.80 -20.18 -12.07
CA GLU A 68 -8.65 -21.11 -13.21
C GLU A 68 -7.23 -21.71 -13.30
N GLN A 69 -6.20 -20.94 -13.02
CA GLN A 69 -4.80 -21.35 -13.19
C GLN A 69 -4.17 -21.87 -11.90
N PHE A 70 -4.57 -21.33 -10.75
CA PHE A 70 -3.89 -21.59 -9.48
C PHE A 70 -4.72 -22.41 -8.48
N GLY A 71 -5.96 -22.79 -8.87
CA GLY A 71 -6.84 -23.60 -8.04
C GLY A 71 -7.53 -22.81 -6.92
N THR A 72 -8.01 -23.51 -5.92
CA THR A 72 -8.84 -22.93 -4.85
C THR A 72 -7.99 -22.48 -3.67
N HIS A 73 -8.15 -21.22 -3.26
CA HIS A 73 -7.48 -20.63 -2.11
C HIS A 73 -8.50 -20.05 -1.13
N THR A 74 -8.30 -20.34 0.16
CA THR A 74 -9.15 -19.80 1.23
C THR A 74 -8.32 -18.93 2.16
N VAL A 75 -8.80 -17.71 2.40
CA VAL A 75 -8.20 -16.73 3.29
C VAL A 75 -9.20 -16.27 4.33
N GLY A 76 -8.73 -15.85 5.49
CA GLY A 76 -9.58 -15.39 6.58
C GLY A 76 -9.00 -14.18 7.31
N GLN A 77 -9.87 -13.47 8.00
CA GLN A 77 -9.48 -12.36 8.86
C GLN A 77 -10.27 -12.36 10.17
N GLY A 78 -9.61 -11.89 11.22
CA GLY A 78 -10.22 -11.60 12.51
C GLY A 78 -9.70 -10.30 13.04
N ALA A 79 -10.60 -9.41 13.50
CA ALA A 79 -10.24 -8.15 14.11
C ALA A 79 -11.06 -7.93 15.36
N VAL A 80 -10.44 -7.36 16.38
CA VAL A 80 -11.09 -6.93 17.62
C VAL A 80 -10.58 -5.56 18.02
N ARG A 81 -11.50 -4.67 18.39
CA ARG A 81 -11.21 -3.38 19.00
C ARG A 81 -12.01 -3.27 20.28
N TYR A 82 -11.34 -2.88 21.35
CA TYR A 82 -11.95 -2.71 22.66
C TYR A 82 -11.65 -1.34 23.26
N GLN A 83 -12.70 -0.64 23.67
CA GLN A 83 -12.61 0.66 24.35
C GLN A 83 -12.31 0.44 25.83
N ILE A 84 -11.04 0.63 26.24
CA ILE A 84 -10.59 0.46 27.62
C ILE A 84 -11.05 1.63 28.49
N LEU A 85 -10.82 2.86 28.02
CA LEU A 85 -11.25 4.11 28.64
C LEU A 85 -12.02 4.94 27.61
N SER A 86 -12.66 6.02 28.01
CA SER A 86 -13.38 6.90 27.09
C SER A 86 -12.52 7.44 25.94
N GLU A 87 -11.24 7.61 26.20
CA GLU A 87 -10.26 8.20 25.27
C GLU A 87 -9.24 7.19 24.73
N THR A 88 -9.33 5.91 25.16
CA THR A 88 -8.31 4.89 24.81
C THR A 88 -8.97 3.64 24.28
N SER A 89 -8.61 3.23 23.07
CA SER A 89 -8.95 1.90 22.53
C SER A 89 -7.70 1.11 22.17
N VAL A 90 -7.79 -0.20 22.32
CA VAL A 90 -6.79 -1.16 21.82
C VAL A 90 -7.41 -2.03 20.77
N TYR A 91 -6.58 -2.51 19.84
CA TYR A 91 -7.03 -3.43 18.81
C TYR A 91 -5.99 -4.52 18.52
N ALA A 92 -6.49 -5.61 17.99
CA ALA A 92 -5.68 -6.67 17.42
C ALA A 92 -6.32 -7.19 16.13
N ASN A 93 -5.48 -7.47 15.15
CA ASN A 93 -5.88 -8.00 13.85
C ASN A 93 -5.03 -9.24 13.52
N ILE A 94 -5.66 -10.21 12.89
CA ILE A 94 -5.00 -11.32 12.21
C ILE A 94 -5.65 -11.49 10.85
N GLY A 95 -4.84 -11.69 9.80
CA GLY A 95 -5.39 -11.92 8.47
C GLY A 95 -4.44 -12.71 7.61
N SER A 96 -4.99 -13.59 6.79
CA SER A 96 -4.27 -14.22 5.71
C SER A 96 -4.65 -13.60 4.37
N ALA A 97 -3.73 -13.61 3.42
CA ALA A 97 -3.97 -13.13 2.07
C ALA A 97 -3.34 -14.07 1.04
N PHE A 98 -3.89 -14.03 -0.16
CA PHE A 98 -3.43 -14.73 -1.34
C PHE A 98 -3.34 -13.74 -2.49
N LYS A 99 -2.28 -13.86 -3.31
CA LYS A 99 -2.13 -13.08 -4.54
C LYS A 99 -1.63 -13.98 -5.66
N ALA A 100 -2.47 -14.21 -6.65
CA ALA A 100 -2.06 -14.88 -7.88
C ALA A 100 -1.01 -14.04 -8.64
N PRO A 101 -0.03 -14.67 -9.31
CA PRO A 101 0.84 -13.97 -10.25
C PRO A 101 0.02 -13.24 -11.31
N SER A 102 0.42 -12.03 -11.66
CA SER A 102 -0.21 -11.28 -12.74
C SER A 102 0.16 -11.87 -14.11
N LEU A 103 -0.66 -11.63 -15.13
CA LEU A 103 -0.38 -12.07 -16.50
C LEU A 103 0.95 -11.50 -17.03
N THR A 104 1.35 -10.32 -16.57
CA THR A 104 2.67 -9.73 -16.87
C THR A 104 3.81 -10.54 -16.23
N GLU A 105 3.69 -10.89 -14.95
CA GLU A 105 4.70 -11.70 -14.26
C GLU A 105 4.86 -13.09 -14.87
N LEU A 106 3.79 -13.65 -15.41
CA LEU A 106 3.77 -14.99 -16.02
C LEU A 106 4.27 -15.00 -17.49
N TYR A 107 3.82 -14.03 -18.29
CA TYR A 107 3.89 -14.15 -19.76
C TYR A 107 4.52 -12.97 -20.47
N TYR A 108 5.02 -11.95 -19.74
CA TYR A 108 5.72 -10.82 -20.37
C TYR A 108 6.94 -11.29 -21.14
N PHE A 109 7.18 -10.65 -22.27
CA PHE A 109 8.32 -10.95 -23.13
C PHE A 109 8.84 -9.66 -23.75
N SER A 110 10.09 -9.35 -23.50
CA SER A 110 10.77 -8.22 -24.16
C SER A 110 12.21 -8.61 -24.45
N GLU A 111 12.63 -8.43 -25.69
CA GLU A 111 14.02 -8.60 -26.13
C GLU A 111 14.55 -7.26 -26.62
N GLY A 112 15.75 -6.90 -26.17
CA GLY A 112 16.36 -5.63 -26.52
C GLY A 112 17.88 -5.68 -26.51
N PRO A 113 18.52 -4.64 -27.05
CA PRO A 113 19.98 -4.59 -27.15
C PRO A 113 20.70 -4.55 -25.80
N TYR A 114 19.96 -4.23 -24.72
CA TYR A 114 20.50 -4.13 -23.35
C TYR A 114 20.12 -5.32 -22.47
N GLY A 115 19.47 -6.33 -23.03
CA GLY A 115 19.05 -7.53 -22.31
C GLY A 115 17.58 -7.87 -22.56
N ASN A 116 17.20 -9.04 -22.08
CA ASN A 116 15.87 -9.58 -22.25
C ASN A 116 15.14 -9.68 -20.92
N THR A 117 13.84 -9.52 -20.93
CA THR A 117 12.97 -9.77 -19.76
C THR A 117 11.93 -10.81 -20.14
N TYR A 118 11.86 -11.86 -19.36
CA TYR A 118 10.89 -12.94 -19.53
C TYR A 118 9.98 -13.04 -18.30
N GLY A 119 8.70 -13.20 -18.52
CA GLY A 119 7.77 -13.71 -17.51
C GLY A 119 8.15 -15.15 -17.13
N ASN A 120 7.61 -15.60 -16.02
CA ASN A 120 7.88 -16.95 -15.51
C ASN A 120 6.55 -17.68 -15.28
N PRO A 121 6.16 -18.61 -16.16
CA PRO A 121 4.92 -19.39 -16.00
C PRO A 121 4.92 -20.34 -14.80
N ASP A 122 6.09 -20.63 -14.21
CA ASP A 122 6.24 -21.53 -13.06
C ASP A 122 6.09 -20.80 -11.71
N LEU A 123 5.73 -19.53 -11.72
CA LEU A 123 5.49 -18.77 -10.51
C LEU A 123 4.32 -19.38 -9.70
N LYS A 124 4.57 -19.48 -8.40
CA LYS A 124 3.55 -19.85 -7.41
C LYS A 124 2.89 -18.58 -6.87
N PRO A 125 1.62 -18.65 -6.47
CA PRO A 125 0.97 -17.57 -5.76
C PRO A 125 1.69 -17.18 -4.48
N GLU A 126 1.61 -15.89 -4.15
CA GLU A 126 2.03 -15.39 -2.85
C GLU A 126 0.94 -15.71 -1.81
N GLU A 127 1.36 -16.18 -0.65
CA GLU A 127 0.50 -16.37 0.51
C GLU A 127 1.09 -15.60 1.69
N SER A 128 0.26 -14.93 2.46
CA SER A 128 0.73 -14.22 3.63
C SER A 128 -0.19 -14.39 4.83
N ILE A 129 0.41 -14.22 6.01
CA ILE A 129 -0.30 -14.06 7.28
C ILE A 129 0.28 -12.87 8.00
N SER A 130 -0.61 -11.98 8.47
CA SER A 130 -0.25 -10.78 9.23
C SER A 130 -0.90 -10.80 10.59
N TYR A 131 -0.17 -10.32 11.56
CA TYR A 131 -0.60 -10.05 12.95
C TYR A 131 -0.31 -8.59 13.26
N GLU A 132 -1.27 -7.90 13.85
CA GLU A 132 -1.11 -6.51 14.25
C GLU A 132 -1.77 -6.29 15.59
N ILE A 133 -1.13 -5.48 16.44
CA ILE A 133 -1.71 -4.93 17.66
C ILE A 133 -1.51 -3.42 17.67
N GLY A 134 -2.43 -2.69 18.26
CA GLY A 134 -2.28 -1.25 18.35
C GLY A 134 -3.14 -0.62 19.43
N VAL A 135 -2.87 0.65 19.64
CA VAL A 135 -3.61 1.52 20.57
C VAL A 135 -3.89 2.85 19.89
N ASP A 136 -5.13 3.33 20.06
CA ASP A 136 -5.53 4.69 19.72
C ASP A 136 -5.82 5.44 21.01
N GLN A 137 -5.32 6.66 21.07
CA GLN A 137 -5.45 7.54 22.25
C GLN A 137 -5.89 8.93 21.80
N ARG A 138 -7.01 9.41 22.34
CA ARG A 138 -7.37 10.83 22.29
C ARG A 138 -6.79 11.54 23.51
N ILE A 139 -6.11 12.65 23.29
CA ILE A 139 -5.46 13.44 24.34
C ILE A 139 -6.08 14.84 24.35
N GLY A 140 -6.88 15.10 25.35
CA GLY A 140 -7.69 16.31 25.40
C GLY A 140 -8.70 16.38 24.24
N GLN A 141 -8.92 17.58 23.69
CA GLN A 141 -9.92 17.81 22.65
C GLN A 141 -9.32 17.81 21.23
N ASN A 142 -8.01 17.97 21.11
CA ASN A 142 -7.37 18.41 19.90
C ASN A 142 -6.32 17.42 19.36
N LEU A 143 -5.87 16.44 20.15
CA LEU A 143 -4.80 15.51 19.76
C LEU A 143 -5.29 14.07 19.74
N ASN A 144 -5.13 13.41 18.61
CA ASN A 144 -5.28 11.97 18.46
C ASN A 144 -3.91 11.36 18.15
N ALA A 145 -3.60 10.25 18.81
CA ALA A 145 -2.38 9.49 18.61
C ALA A 145 -2.73 8.02 18.36
N PHE A 146 -1.95 7.36 17.52
CA PHE A 146 -1.99 5.90 17.41
C PHE A 146 -0.57 5.33 17.43
N LEU A 147 -0.47 4.10 17.93
CA LEU A 147 0.74 3.29 17.86
C LEU A 147 0.34 1.88 17.50
N SER A 148 1.02 1.30 16.52
CA SER A 148 0.86 -0.11 16.17
C SER A 148 2.19 -0.83 16.03
N ALA A 149 2.14 -2.15 16.16
CA ALA A 149 3.23 -3.05 15.82
C ALA A 149 2.65 -4.25 15.05
N TYR A 150 3.38 -4.69 14.01
CA TYR A 150 2.92 -5.77 13.16
C TYR A 150 4.05 -6.73 12.78
N HIS A 151 3.63 -7.95 12.49
CA HIS A 151 4.46 -9.00 11.94
C HIS A 151 3.75 -9.65 10.77
N THR A 152 4.42 -9.75 9.62
CA THR A 152 3.89 -10.41 8.42
C THR A 152 4.88 -11.43 7.91
N GLU A 153 4.41 -12.65 7.71
CA GLU A 153 5.12 -13.68 6.95
C GLU A 153 4.53 -13.78 5.54
N VAL A 154 5.40 -13.80 4.52
CA VAL A 154 5.01 -14.00 3.12
C VAL A 154 5.74 -15.21 2.58
N LYS A 155 5.02 -16.16 2.01
CA LYS A 155 5.55 -17.30 1.27
C LYS A 155 5.48 -17.01 -0.22
N ASN A 156 6.45 -17.53 -0.97
CA ASN A 156 6.53 -17.42 -2.42
C ASN A 156 6.45 -15.96 -2.92
N LEU A 157 6.99 -14.98 -2.18
CA LEU A 157 6.99 -13.58 -2.58
C LEU A 157 7.54 -13.44 -3.99
N ILE A 158 6.77 -12.87 -4.91
CA ILE A 158 7.19 -12.65 -6.30
C ILE A 158 8.10 -11.43 -6.35
N SER A 159 9.28 -11.61 -6.92
CA SER A 159 10.29 -10.57 -7.06
C SER A 159 10.90 -10.58 -8.46
N TYR A 160 11.17 -9.39 -8.99
CA TYR A 160 11.91 -9.26 -10.24
C TYR A 160 13.39 -9.51 -9.96
N LYS A 161 13.95 -10.46 -10.69
CA LYS A 161 15.38 -10.80 -10.64
C LYS A 161 16.06 -10.26 -11.89
N TYR A 162 16.82 -9.20 -11.71
CA TYR A 162 17.71 -8.72 -12.75
C TYR A 162 18.91 -9.67 -12.93
N SER A 163 19.19 -10.03 -14.17
CA SER A 163 20.36 -10.81 -14.54
C SER A 163 20.68 -10.56 -16.02
N SER A 164 21.89 -10.08 -16.31
CA SER A 164 22.33 -9.90 -17.71
C SER A 164 22.77 -11.26 -18.29
N PRO A 165 22.36 -11.65 -19.52
CA PRO A 165 21.51 -10.88 -20.44
C PRO A 165 19.99 -11.08 -20.22
N ASN A 166 19.57 -11.96 -19.31
CA ASN A 166 18.17 -12.34 -19.15
C ASN A 166 17.66 -12.07 -17.73
N SER A 167 16.66 -11.24 -17.62
CA SER A 167 15.94 -10.95 -16.37
C SER A 167 14.60 -11.68 -16.33
N THR A 168 14.11 -12.02 -15.13
CA THR A 168 12.85 -12.75 -14.97
C THR A 168 12.22 -12.49 -13.60
N TYR A 169 11.02 -12.97 -13.41
CA TYR A 169 10.36 -13.03 -12.11
C TYR A 169 10.64 -14.35 -11.40
N ILE A 170 10.84 -14.30 -10.10
CA ILE A 170 11.09 -15.48 -9.24
C ILE A 170 10.23 -15.42 -7.98
N ASN A 171 9.99 -16.57 -7.38
CA ASN A 171 9.51 -16.61 -6.01
C ASN A 171 10.68 -16.58 -5.03
N ILE A 172 10.59 -15.73 -4.00
CA ILE A 172 11.38 -15.80 -2.78
C ILE A 172 10.62 -16.71 -1.82
N ASP A 173 11.25 -17.79 -1.36
CA ASP A 173 10.60 -18.87 -0.61
C ASP A 173 9.82 -18.35 0.62
N LYS A 174 10.45 -17.49 1.42
CA LYS A 174 9.85 -16.88 2.59
C LYS A 174 10.43 -15.49 2.86
N ALA A 175 9.56 -14.51 2.95
CA ALA A 175 9.90 -13.17 3.42
C ALA A 175 9.22 -12.90 4.77
N GLU A 176 9.83 -12.03 5.57
CA GLU A 176 9.30 -11.58 6.86
C GLU A 176 9.37 -10.07 6.93
N ILE A 177 8.31 -9.47 7.45
CA ILE A 177 8.24 -8.02 7.67
C ILE A 177 7.88 -7.80 9.14
N ASN A 178 8.76 -7.13 9.86
CA ASN A 178 8.52 -6.68 11.23
C ASN A 178 8.47 -5.16 11.24
N GLY A 179 7.41 -4.58 11.78
CA GLY A 179 7.26 -3.14 11.73
C GLY A 179 6.39 -2.57 12.82
N GLY A 180 6.29 -1.26 12.79
CA GLY A 180 5.40 -0.49 13.67
C GLY A 180 5.21 0.91 13.12
N GLU A 181 4.12 1.52 13.53
CA GLU A 181 3.71 2.84 13.07
C GLU A 181 3.30 3.69 14.27
N LEU A 182 3.66 4.96 14.22
CA LEU A 182 3.24 6.00 15.15
C LEU A 182 2.64 7.13 14.35
N GLY A 183 1.41 7.53 14.69
CA GLY A 183 0.76 8.68 14.08
C GLY A 183 0.23 9.65 15.13
N LEU A 184 0.29 10.93 14.80
CA LEU A 184 -0.27 12.03 15.59
C LEU A 184 -1.09 12.93 14.66
N LYS A 185 -2.29 13.27 15.11
CA LYS A 185 -3.15 14.25 14.44
C LYS A 185 -3.61 15.28 15.47
N TRP A 186 -3.15 16.50 15.28
CA TRP A 186 -3.54 17.64 16.11
C TRP A 186 -4.30 18.66 15.27
N GLU A 187 -5.43 19.12 15.78
CA GLU A 187 -6.26 20.13 15.12
C GLU A 187 -6.77 21.13 16.16
N LYS A 188 -6.62 22.41 15.90
CA LYS A 188 -7.16 23.47 16.73
C LYS A 188 -7.46 24.70 15.88
N ASP A 189 -8.72 25.14 15.92
CA ASP A 189 -9.23 26.22 15.08
C ASP A 189 -8.95 25.89 13.60
N ASP A 190 -8.25 26.77 12.88
CA ASP A 190 -7.85 26.56 11.48
C ASP A 190 -6.50 25.82 11.34
N LEU A 191 -5.79 25.57 12.44
CA LEU A 191 -4.47 24.97 12.42
C LEU A 191 -4.52 23.45 12.52
N PHE A 192 -3.67 22.77 11.78
CA PHE A 192 -3.51 21.32 11.87
C PHE A 192 -2.05 20.87 11.77
N LEU A 193 -1.78 19.74 12.38
CA LEU A 193 -0.54 18.99 12.27
C LEU A 193 -0.89 17.50 12.18
N THR A 194 -0.41 16.84 11.14
CA THR A 194 -0.47 15.38 11.02
C THR A 194 0.95 14.87 10.83
N THR A 195 1.35 13.85 11.58
CA THR A 195 2.63 13.18 11.39
C THR A 195 2.44 11.68 11.48
N GLU A 196 3.13 10.96 10.61
CA GLU A 196 3.17 9.51 10.58
C GLU A 196 4.62 9.06 10.41
N TYR A 197 5.05 8.20 11.30
CA TYR A 197 6.33 7.52 11.22
C TYR A 197 6.09 6.02 11.12
N ALA A 198 6.65 5.41 10.08
CA ALA A 198 6.60 3.98 9.85
C ALA A 198 8.01 3.38 9.86
N TYR A 199 8.17 2.27 10.55
CA TYR A 199 9.34 1.41 10.51
C TYR A 199 8.93 0.03 9.99
N ALA A 200 9.67 -0.51 8.99
CA ALA A 200 9.42 -1.82 8.41
C ALA A 200 10.75 -2.51 8.04
N ASP A 201 11.13 -3.53 8.78
CA ASP A 201 12.27 -4.39 8.45
C ASP A 201 11.79 -5.60 7.63
N SER A 202 11.99 -5.55 6.31
CA SER A 202 11.55 -6.58 5.36
C SER A 202 12.75 -7.40 4.89
N LYS A 203 12.73 -8.72 5.12
CA LYS A 203 13.85 -9.62 4.84
C LYS A 203 13.43 -10.91 4.16
N ASP A 204 14.30 -11.41 3.30
CA ASP A 204 14.31 -12.81 2.86
C ASP A 204 14.85 -13.68 3.99
N LYS A 205 14.07 -14.63 4.50
CA LYS A 205 14.41 -15.49 5.64
C LYS A 205 15.55 -16.47 5.36
N LYS A 206 15.81 -16.79 4.08
CA LYS A 206 16.86 -17.72 3.67
C LYS A 206 18.22 -17.06 3.63
N THR A 207 18.26 -15.81 3.19
CA THR A 207 19.52 -15.08 2.96
C THR A 207 19.79 -14.04 4.02
N ASP A 208 18.81 -13.68 4.86
CA ASP A 208 18.77 -12.54 5.79
C ASP A 208 18.99 -11.18 5.09
N LEU A 209 18.90 -11.14 3.76
CA LEU A 209 19.01 -9.90 3.00
C LEU A 209 17.70 -9.12 3.02
N ARG A 210 17.80 -7.79 2.97
CA ARG A 210 16.63 -6.91 2.87
C ARG A 210 15.95 -7.09 1.52
N ILE A 211 14.63 -7.05 1.51
CA ILE A 211 13.85 -6.99 0.28
C ILE A 211 14.16 -5.66 -0.43
N ALA A 212 14.48 -5.77 -1.72
CA ALA A 212 14.84 -4.62 -2.54
C ALA A 212 13.69 -3.61 -2.66
N TYR A 213 14.02 -2.33 -2.87
CA TYR A 213 13.09 -1.20 -3.05
C TYR A 213 12.15 -0.93 -1.86
N LYS A 214 12.47 -1.40 -0.66
CA LYS A 214 11.72 -1.15 0.57
C LYS A 214 12.54 -0.29 1.54
N PRO A 215 12.15 0.98 1.78
CA PRO A 215 12.79 1.79 2.82
C PRO A 215 12.44 1.21 4.20
N LYS A 216 13.39 1.24 5.15
CA LYS A 216 13.12 0.83 6.54
C LYS A 216 12.31 1.86 7.32
N GLN A 217 12.48 3.13 6.99
CA GLN A 217 11.87 4.23 7.72
C GLN A 217 11.24 5.20 6.74
N THR A 218 10.02 5.61 7.05
CA THR A 218 9.31 6.68 6.35
C THR A 218 8.73 7.63 7.38
N LEU A 219 8.94 8.92 7.20
CA LEU A 219 8.31 9.98 7.98
C LEU A 219 7.52 10.86 7.03
N THR A 220 6.26 11.09 7.34
CA THR A 220 5.42 12.11 6.71
C THR A 220 4.98 13.08 7.80
N LEU A 221 5.16 14.37 7.56
CA LEU A 221 4.69 15.43 8.43
C LEU A 221 4.01 16.49 7.58
N THR A 222 2.74 16.74 7.84
CA THR A 222 1.96 17.79 7.18
C THR A 222 1.45 18.76 8.22
N THR A 223 1.68 20.02 8.01
CA THR A 223 1.14 21.09 8.86
C THR A 223 0.63 22.24 8.02
N GLY A 224 -0.31 22.95 8.54
CA GLY A 224 -0.90 24.07 7.84
C GLY A 224 -2.00 24.75 8.59
N LEU A 225 -2.63 25.65 7.89
CA LEU A 225 -3.88 26.25 8.31
C LEU A 225 -4.88 26.17 7.15
N GLU A 226 -6.12 25.86 7.47
CA GLU A 226 -7.19 25.81 6.46
C GLU A 226 -8.55 26.18 7.07
N ASN A 227 -9.30 26.90 6.27
CA ASN A 227 -10.69 27.23 6.58
C ASN A 227 -11.54 27.29 5.31
N SER A 228 -12.78 27.77 5.41
CA SER A 228 -13.69 27.85 4.27
C SER A 228 -13.23 28.82 3.17
N ILE A 229 -12.31 29.75 3.46
CA ILE A 229 -11.87 30.82 2.54
C ILE A 229 -10.52 30.48 1.92
N TYR A 230 -9.55 30.06 2.71
CA TYR A 230 -8.19 29.77 2.23
C TYR A 230 -7.54 28.64 3.01
N GLY A 231 -6.52 28.06 2.43
CA GLY A 231 -5.65 27.10 3.08
C GLY A 231 -4.23 27.19 2.54
N ILE A 232 -3.28 26.92 3.43
CA ILE A 232 -1.87 26.73 3.12
C ILE A 232 -1.33 25.58 3.96
N SER A 233 -0.66 24.62 3.32
CA SER A 233 -0.04 23.50 4.01
C SER A 233 1.30 23.13 3.41
N ALA A 234 2.21 22.66 4.27
CA ALA A 234 3.49 22.10 3.89
C ALA A 234 3.57 20.65 4.35
N SER A 235 4.06 19.77 3.46
CA SER A 235 4.25 18.34 3.72
C SER A 235 5.72 17.99 3.56
N LEU A 236 6.36 17.50 4.64
CA LEU A 236 7.69 16.89 4.61
C LEU A 236 7.52 15.37 4.43
N ILE A 237 8.17 14.79 3.44
CA ILE A 237 8.25 13.35 3.22
C ILE A 237 9.72 12.96 3.26
N ALA A 238 10.10 12.10 4.24
CA ALA A 238 11.46 11.58 4.36
C ALA A 238 11.45 10.06 4.31
N ARG A 239 12.39 9.47 3.58
CA ARG A 239 12.57 8.03 3.45
C ARG A 239 14.03 7.65 3.66
N SER A 240 14.24 6.53 4.34
CA SER A 240 15.59 5.98 4.50
C SER A 240 16.10 5.38 3.19
N ASP A 241 17.36 4.95 3.20
CA ASP A 241 17.99 4.24 2.10
C ASP A 241 17.25 2.96 1.71
N ILE A 242 17.41 2.58 0.44
CA ILE A 242 16.93 1.31 -0.12
C ILE A 242 18.06 0.56 -0.81
N TYR A 243 17.93 -0.76 -0.90
CA TYR A 243 18.68 -1.55 -1.85
C TYR A 243 17.90 -1.68 -3.16
N ALA A 244 18.58 -1.55 -4.29
CA ALA A 244 17.99 -1.66 -5.62
C ALA A 244 18.21 -3.05 -6.25
N ASP A 245 18.86 -3.96 -5.52
CA ASP A 245 19.12 -5.33 -5.95
C ASP A 245 18.85 -6.34 -4.83
N THR A 246 18.54 -7.57 -5.19
CA THR A 246 18.27 -8.66 -4.25
C THR A 246 19.50 -9.14 -3.49
N ALA A 247 20.71 -8.80 -3.96
CA ALA A 247 21.99 -9.14 -3.29
C ALA A 247 22.44 -8.08 -2.29
N ASN A 248 21.68 -6.98 -2.14
CA ASN A 248 21.96 -5.84 -1.28
C ASN A 248 23.33 -5.17 -1.54
N LYS A 249 23.77 -5.14 -2.78
CA LYS A 249 25.04 -4.52 -3.20
C LYS A 249 24.86 -3.11 -3.72
N VAL A 250 23.74 -2.84 -4.38
CA VAL A 250 23.42 -1.54 -4.99
C VAL A 250 22.49 -0.77 -4.05
N LYS A 251 22.94 0.38 -3.56
CA LYS A 251 22.24 1.16 -2.54
C LYS A 251 21.91 2.57 -3.04
N ALA A 252 20.63 2.96 -2.95
CA ALA A 252 20.21 4.34 -3.12
C ALA A 252 20.11 5.03 -1.75
N PRO A 253 20.66 6.25 -1.59
CA PRO A 253 20.57 7.00 -0.34
C PRO A 253 19.13 7.40 -0.03
N GLY A 254 18.84 7.59 1.25
CA GLY A 254 17.59 8.21 1.70
C GLY A 254 17.50 9.67 1.27
N TYR A 255 16.29 10.21 1.30
CA TYR A 255 16.01 11.58 0.91
C TYR A 255 14.86 12.18 1.71
N ALA A 256 14.72 13.50 1.62
CA ALA A 256 13.56 14.22 2.13
C ALA A 256 13.14 15.30 1.15
N THR A 257 11.83 15.43 0.92
CA THR A 257 11.22 16.46 0.06
C THR A 257 10.19 17.25 0.85
N VAL A 258 9.95 18.48 0.43
CA VAL A 258 8.91 19.35 0.98
C VAL A 258 7.98 19.76 -0.16
N ASP A 259 6.69 19.54 0.05
CA ASP A 259 5.63 19.96 -0.84
C ASP A 259 4.83 21.10 -0.20
N LEU A 260 4.35 22.04 -1.00
CA LEU A 260 3.55 23.18 -0.57
C LEU A 260 2.23 23.19 -1.34
N ASN A 261 1.11 23.26 -0.62
CA ASN A 261 -0.22 23.35 -1.21
C ASN A 261 -0.92 24.60 -0.68
N MET A 262 -1.57 25.33 -1.58
CA MET A 262 -2.31 26.54 -1.26
C MET A 262 -3.63 26.58 -2.01
N TYR A 263 -4.66 27.11 -1.39
CA TYR A 263 -5.90 27.43 -2.08
C TYR A 263 -6.55 28.70 -1.52
N TRP A 264 -7.38 29.30 -2.37
CA TRP A 264 -8.23 30.43 -2.03
C TRP A 264 -9.59 30.29 -2.71
N ASN A 265 -10.64 30.21 -1.91
CA ASN A 265 -12.03 30.24 -2.34
C ASN A 265 -12.47 31.71 -2.45
N ILE A 266 -12.36 32.29 -3.65
CA ILE A 266 -12.73 33.69 -3.90
C ILE A 266 -14.22 33.90 -3.62
N ASN A 267 -15.05 32.91 -3.98
CA ASN A 267 -16.46 32.82 -3.66
C ASN A 267 -16.90 31.34 -3.75
N PRO A 268 -18.17 30.97 -3.46
CA PRO A 268 -18.63 29.58 -3.53
C PRO A 268 -18.44 28.88 -4.87
N ASN A 269 -18.31 29.65 -5.94
CA ASN A 269 -18.22 29.14 -7.32
C ASN A 269 -16.79 29.12 -7.87
N ILE A 270 -15.85 29.86 -7.26
CA ILE A 270 -14.49 30.03 -7.78
C ILE A 270 -13.46 29.71 -6.71
N LYS A 271 -12.65 28.68 -6.98
CA LYS A 271 -11.47 28.30 -6.18
C LYS A 271 -10.21 28.41 -7.03
N VAL A 272 -9.23 29.15 -6.56
CA VAL A 272 -7.85 29.17 -7.11
C VAL A 272 -6.98 28.27 -6.23
N PHE A 273 -6.09 27.48 -6.82
CA PHE A 273 -5.15 26.66 -6.07
C PHE A 273 -3.76 26.67 -6.71
N SER A 274 -2.74 26.40 -5.91
CA SER A 274 -1.36 26.20 -6.35
C SER A 274 -0.73 25.08 -5.55
N ASN A 275 0.02 24.20 -6.27
CA ASN A 275 0.79 23.12 -5.67
C ASN A 275 2.23 23.24 -6.13
N ILE A 276 3.17 23.07 -5.20
CA ILE A 276 4.60 22.98 -5.48
C ILE A 276 5.09 21.68 -4.87
N GLU A 277 5.47 20.74 -5.71
CA GLU A 277 6.05 19.45 -5.29
C GLU A 277 7.57 19.57 -5.30
N ASN A 278 8.21 18.93 -4.32
CA ASN A 278 9.66 18.95 -4.16
C ASN A 278 10.24 20.38 -4.19
N MET A 279 9.74 21.25 -3.32
CA MET A 279 10.09 22.68 -3.27
C MET A 279 11.61 22.91 -3.20
N GLY A 280 12.34 21.99 -2.55
CA GLY A 280 13.80 22.02 -2.41
C GLY A 280 14.56 21.60 -3.66
N ASP A 281 13.88 21.14 -4.72
CA ASP A 281 14.49 20.59 -5.94
C ASP A 281 15.49 19.46 -5.63
N VAL A 282 15.15 18.62 -4.65
CA VAL A 282 16.01 17.51 -4.22
C VAL A 282 16.01 16.44 -5.30
N GLU A 283 17.18 16.11 -5.83
CA GLU A 283 17.36 14.94 -6.69
C GLU A 283 17.48 13.68 -5.84
N TYR A 284 16.64 12.69 -6.12
CA TYR A 284 16.71 11.38 -5.47
C TYR A 284 16.55 10.23 -6.46
N ARG A 285 17.16 9.11 -6.10
CA ARG A 285 17.21 7.91 -6.94
C ARG A 285 15.97 7.06 -6.72
N THR A 286 15.30 6.67 -7.81
CA THR A 286 14.05 5.87 -7.76
C THR A 286 14.28 4.40 -8.09
N ALA A 287 15.12 4.12 -9.07
CA ALA A 287 15.46 2.76 -9.48
C ALA A 287 16.87 2.73 -10.08
N ASP A 288 17.53 1.58 -9.99
CA ASP A 288 18.78 1.30 -10.71
C ASP A 288 18.50 1.05 -12.20
N ASN A 289 19.28 1.68 -13.07
CA ASN A 289 19.21 1.49 -14.52
C ASN A 289 20.14 0.36 -14.94
N PHE A 290 19.88 -0.84 -14.44
CA PHE A 290 20.61 -2.08 -14.82
C PHE A 290 22.14 -2.00 -14.68
N GLY A 291 22.63 -1.21 -13.72
CA GLY A 291 24.06 -0.98 -13.49
C GLY A 291 24.64 0.18 -14.29
N ASP A 292 23.89 0.78 -15.22
CA ASP A 292 24.34 1.90 -16.07
C ASP A 292 23.97 3.29 -15.48
N GLY A 293 23.56 3.33 -14.21
CA GLY A 293 23.18 4.56 -13.52
C GLY A 293 21.86 4.44 -12.77
N TRP A 294 21.19 5.58 -12.59
CA TRP A 294 19.97 5.65 -11.81
C TRP A 294 18.87 6.40 -12.54
N TYR A 295 17.64 5.89 -12.42
CA TYR A 295 16.47 6.70 -12.67
C TYR A 295 16.30 7.66 -11.50
N VAL A 296 16.15 8.95 -11.80
CA VAL A 296 15.95 10.01 -10.82
C VAL A 296 14.54 10.57 -10.91
N ASN A 297 14.10 11.26 -9.86
CA ASN A 297 12.82 11.98 -9.86
C ASN A 297 12.84 13.16 -10.85
N GLY A 298 11.65 13.66 -11.20
CA GLY A 298 11.46 14.78 -12.13
C GLY A 298 11.86 16.17 -11.61
N GLY A 299 12.45 16.26 -10.39
CA GLY A 299 12.78 17.55 -9.75
C GLY A 299 11.55 18.29 -9.22
N ARG A 300 11.69 19.61 -9.01
CA ARG A 300 10.61 20.49 -8.55
C ARG A 300 9.55 20.65 -9.64
N GLN A 301 8.28 20.51 -9.24
CA GLN A 301 7.14 20.76 -10.11
C GLN A 301 6.23 21.81 -9.47
N ALA A 302 5.65 22.69 -10.28
CA ALA A 302 4.69 23.67 -9.81
C ALA A 302 3.48 23.73 -10.73
N SER A 303 2.30 23.81 -10.13
CA SER A 303 1.04 23.95 -10.84
C SER A 303 0.16 25.02 -10.21
N VAL A 304 -0.63 25.70 -11.06
CA VAL A 304 -1.65 26.64 -10.64
C VAL A 304 -2.93 26.31 -11.42
N GLY A 305 -4.07 26.36 -10.76
CA GLY A 305 -5.34 26.08 -11.39
C GLY A 305 -6.50 26.87 -10.81
N VAL A 306 -7.59 26.87 -11.55
CA VAL A 306 -8.87 27.47 -11.14
C VAL A 306 -9.98 26.45 -11.31
N THR A 307 -10.79 26.27 -10.28
CA THR A 307 -12.00 25.42 -10.32
C THR A 307 -13.23 26.33 -10.34
N PHE A 308 -14.08 26.11 -11.31
CA PHE A 308 -15.42 26.73 -11.39
C PHE A 308 -16.50 25.71 -11.04
N ARG A 309 -17.43 26.10 -10.17
CA ARG A 309 -18.63 25.32 -9.81
C ARG A 309 -19.86 26.13 -10.26
N TYR A 310 -20.77 25.52 -10.99
CA TYR A 310 -22.01 26.12 -11.50
C TYR A 310 -23.21 25.28 -11.08
#